data_18c7d8cc27576f6611e77f48976d24f3
#
_entry.id   18c7d8cc27576f6611e77f48976d24f3
#
_cell.length_a   1.000
_cell.length_b   1.000
_cell.length_c   1.000
_cell.angle_alpha   90.00
_cell.angle_beta   90.00
_cell.angle_gamma   90.00
#
_symmetry.space_group_name_H-M   'P 1'
#
loop_
_entity.id
_entity.type
_entity.pdbx_description
1 polymer ?
#
loop_
_entity_poly.entity_id
_entity_poly.type
_entity_poly.pdbx_seq_one_letter_code
_entity_poly.pdbx_strand_id
1 'polypeptide(L)'
;MTKKLIFISIIWWAVAAIGQTTLKPSVFIDTKSDAFKKGIVEIKEYTNYEVYEQLQRLMKKGNAGAINSDMIRQAYITRKVSLAKGSYIIDNNEQRFEFEIGNGGILIGEGKFLNKKRNIASTYIFDSGKLSEIHLFNAEGRLRKKNIFKGNMIEGLVYDHAGNIAQKIEIYTNLKEGADQIVTTYHKNGNPSKEVNSIKNITKEYYQNGKLKIEIIDSKATTK
;
A
#
# COMPACT_ATOMS: atom_id res chain seq x y z
N MET A 1 42.55 24.49 -13.06
CA MET A 1 42.26 24.37 -11.59
C MET A 1 40.90 23.73 -11.41
N THR A 2 40.86 22.43 -11.23
CA THR A 2 39.65 21.61 -11.11
C THR A 2 39.22 21.56 -9.66
N LYS A 3 38.16 22.24 -9.29
CA LYS A 3 37.58 22.15 -7.95
C LYS A 3 36.90 20.77 -7.78
N LYS A 4 37.55 19.86 -7.04
CA LYS A 4 36.94 18.64 -6.57
C LYS A 4 35.86 19.00 -5.55
N LEU A 5 34.61 18.81 -5.90
CA LEU A 5 33.50 18.79 -4.94
C LEU A 5 33.65 17.52 -4.08
N ILE A 6 34.05 17.74 -2.84
CA ILE A 6 34.04 16.69 -1.81
C ILE A 6 32.57 16.52 -1.38
N PHE A 7 31.95 15.44 -1.82
CA PHE A 7 30.68 15.00 -1.26
C PHE A 7 30.94 14.46 0.14
N ILE A 8 30.66 15.26 1.14
CA ILE A 8 30.63 14.82 2.53
C ILE A 8 29.37 13.97 2.67
N SER A 9 29.54 12.64 2.60
CA SER A 9 28.53 11.70 3.04
C SER A 9 28.37 11.88 4.55
N ILE A 10 27.28 12.52 4.95
CA ILE A 10 26.89 12.63 6.35
C ILE A 10 26.53 11.23 6.83
N ILE A 11 27.50 10.55 7.43
CA ILE A 11 27.34 9.30 8.14
C ILE A 11 26.49 9.60 9.37
N TRP A 12 25.33 9.00 9.42
CA TRP A 12 24.41 9.07 10.54
C TRP A 12 24.99 8.31 11.73
N TRP A 13 25.27 9.00 12.79
CA TRP A 13 25.56 8.40 14.07
C TRP A 13 24.24 7.87 14.65
N ALA A 14 23.98 6.59 14.48
CA ALA A 14 22.97 5.89 15.25
C ALA A 14 23.54 5.67 16.65
N VAL A 15 23.06 6.42 17.63
CA VAL A 15 23.22 6.07 19.03
C VAL A 15 22.46 4.78 19.23
N ALA A 16 23.15 3.68 19.38
CA ALA A 16 22.60 2.38 19.72
C ALA A 16 22.20 2.37 21.21
N ALA A 17 21.15 3.10 21.55
CA ALA A 17 20.31 2.73 22.67
C ALA A 17 19.43 1.57 22.18
N ILE A 18 19.14 0.59 23.04
CA ILE A 18 18.10 -0.42 22.83
C ILE A 18 16.78 0.34 22.59
N GLY A 19 16.52 0.78 21.35
CA GLY A 19 15.46 1.70 21.02
C GLY A 19 15.31 1.86 19.51
N GLN A 20 14.15 2.35 19.09
CA GLN A 20 13.86 2.69 17.71
C GLN A 20 14.72 3.87 17.23
N THR A 21 15.28 3.77 16.04
CA THR A 21 15.99 4.88 15.39
C THR A 21 14.97 5.78 14.67
N THR A 22 14.89 7.05 15.09
CA THR A 22 14.03 8.03 14.42
C THR A 22 14.76 8.64 13.23
N LEU A 23 14.14 8.56 12.04
CA LEU A 23 14.63 9.20 10.82
C LEU A 23 14.21 10.68 10.80
N LYS A 24 14.89 11.48 9.92
CA LYS A 24 14.58 12.93 9.81
C LYS A 24 13.09 13.17 9.49
N PRO A 25 12.48 14.24 10.03
CA PRO A 25 11.08 14.56 9.75
C PRO A 25 10.79 14.90 8.28
N SER A 26 11.82 15.27 7.50
CA SER A 26 11.69 15.59 6.07
C SER A 26 11.56 14.37 5.16
N VAL A 27 11.67 13.15 5.69
CA VAL A 27 11.63 11.92 4.89
C VAL A 27 10.28 11.23 5.00
N PHE A 28 9.89 10.54 3.93
CA PHE A 28 8.73 9.65 3.92
C PHE A 28 8.98 8.43 3.02
N ILE A 29 8.22 7.36 3.24
CA ILE A 29 8.28 6.15 2.41
C ILE A 29 7.05 6.09 1.51
N ASP A 30 7.27 5.78 0.23
CA ASP A 30 6.19 5.51 -0.72
C ASP A 30 5.79 4.03 -0.66
N THR A 31 4.75 3.74 0.11
CA THR A 31 4.23 2.38 0.27
C THR A 31 3.59 1.78 -0.99
N LYS A 32 3.40 2.58 -2.03
CA LYS A 32 2.87 2.12 -3.31
C LYS A 32 3.97 1.73 -4.30
N SER A 33 5.23 2.07 -3.99
CA SER A 33 6.37 1.76 -4.87
C SER A 33 6.60 0.25 -4.99
N ASP A 34 7.12 -0.17 -6.14
CA ASP A 34 7.52 -1.57 -6.33
C ASP A 34 8.73 -1.96 -5.45
N ALA A 35 9.56 -0.98 -5.09
CA ALA A 35 10.64 -1.18 -4.13
C ALA A 35 10.08 -1.57 -2.75
N PHE A 36 9.07 -0.85 -2.26
CA PHE A 36 8.43 -1.16 -0.98
C PHE A 36 7.81 -2.56 -0.97
N LYS A 37 7.12 -2.96 -2.05
CA LYS A 37 6.58 -4.32 -2.19
C LYS A 37 7.64 -5.41 -2.14
N LYS A 38 8.89 -5.09 -2.56
CA LYS A 38 10.06 -5.95 -2.49
C LYS A 38 10.85 -5.79 -1.20
N GLY A 39 10.29 -5.13 -0.19
CA GLY A 39 10.94 -4.89 1.09
C GLY A 39 12.11 -3.91 1.04
N ILE A 40 12.30 -3.20 -0.07
CA ILE A 40 13.38 -2.23 -0.23
C ILE A 40 12.89 -0.86 0.26
N VAL A 41 13.69 -0.22 1.13
CA VAL A 41 13.38 1.12 1.61
C VAL A 41 13.88 2.16 0.62
N GLU A 42 12.94 2.84 -0.03
CA GLU A 42 13.19 4.07 -0.78
C GLU A 42 12.66 5.24 0.04
N ILE A 43 13.54 6.12 0.41
CA ILE A 43 13.20 7.34 1.14
C ILE A 43 13.02 8.48 0.14
N LYS A 44 11.88 9.14 0.22
CA LYS A 44 11.65 10.42 -0.44
C LYS A 44 11.95 11.52 0.56
N GLU A 45 12.80 12.46 0.18
CA GLU A 45 13.17 13.61 0.99
C GLU A 45 12.68 14.89 0.33
N TYR A 46 11.98 15.73 1.08
CA TYR A 46 11.56 17.04 0.58
C TYR A 46 12.77 17.92 0.29
N THR A 47 12.86 18.41 -0.93
CA THR A 47 13.85 19.42 -1.35
C THR A 47 13.27 20.83 -1.29
N ASN A 48 11.96 20.96 -1.58
CA ASN A 48 11.23 22.21 -1.49
C ASN A 48 9.79 21.91 -1.01
N TYR A 49 9.52 22.25 0.25
CA TYR A 49 8.24 21.95 0.88
C TYR A 49 7.07 22.76 0.28
N GLU A 50 7.31 24.00 -0.15
CA GLU A 50 6.27 24.84 -0.80
C GLU A 50 5.79 24.21 -2.11
N VAL A 51 6.73 23.77 -2.95
CA VAL A 51 6.40 23.06 -4.20
C VAL A 51 5.69 21.74 -3.91
N TYR A 52 6.11 21.02 -2.87
CA TYR A 52 5.42 19.79 -2.43
C TYR A 52 3.97 20.07 -2.02
N GLU A 53 3.70 21.13 -1.21
CA GLU A 53 2.34 21.50 -0.84
C GLU A 53 1.50 21.89 -2.06
N GLN A 54 2.09 22.62 -3.01
CA GLN A 54 1.41 22.95 -4.26
C GLN A 54 1.02 21.71 -5.05
N LEU A 55 1.91 20.71 -5.16
CA LEU A 55 1.60 19.42 -5.78
C LEU A 55 0.44 18.73 -5.06
N GLN A 56 0.45 18.69 -3.74
CA GLN A 56 -0.63 18.09 -2.96
C GLN A 56 -1.98 18.78 -3.18
N ARG A 57 -1.99 20.11 -3.28
CA ARG A 57 -3.20 20.90 -3.59
C ARG A 57 -3.74 20.59 -4.98
N LEU A 58 -2.86 20.48 -5.99
CA LEU A 58 -3.25 20.12 -7.36
C LEU A 58 -3.84 18.71 -7.43
N MET A 59 -3.21 17.74 -6.75
CA MET A 59 -3.72 16.36 -6.68
C MET A 59 -5.10 16.29 -6.01
N LYS A 60 -5.29 16.98 -4.89
CA LYS A 60 -6.59 17.02 -4.18
C LYS A 60 -7.71 17.66 -4.99
N LYS A 61 -7.39 18.63 -5.85
CA LYS A 61 -8.36 19.29 -6.73
C LYS A 61 -8.66 18.53 -8.03
N GLY A 62 -8.07 17.35 -8.23
CA GLY A 62 -8.21 16.58 -9.47
C GLY A 62 -7.45 17.15 -10.67
N ASN A 63 -6.61 18.17 -10.46
CA ASN A 63 -5.84 18.84 -11.53
C ASN A 63 -4.49 18.15 -11.79
N ALA A 64 -4.50 16.82 -11.86
CA ALA A 64 -3.26 16.04 -12.09
C ALA A 64 -2.56 16.42 -13.41
N GLY A 65 -3.30 16.86 -14.42
CA GLY A 65 -2.74 17.33 -15.69
C GLY A 65 -1.89 18.60 -15.60
N ALA A 66 -2.02 19.39 -14.51
CA ALA A 66 -1.19 20.56 -14.26
C ALA A 66 0.16 20.23 -13.58
N ILE A 67 0.38 18.96 -13.21
CA ILE A 67 1.60 18.50 -12.58
C ILE A 67 2.60 18.09 -13.66
N ASN A 68 3.74 18.76 -13.69
CA ASN A 68 4.83 18.40 -14.57
C ASN A 68 6.01 17.74 -13.83
N SER A 69 6.91 17.13 -14.58
CA SER A 69 8.07 16.42 -14.04
C SER A 69 9.03 17.32 -13.27
N ASP A 70 9.11 18.60 -13.63
CA ASP A 70 10.02 19.54 -12.97
C ASP A 70 9.49 19.95 -11.58
N MET A 71 8.19 20.13 -11.44
CA MET A 71 7.57 20.32 -10.11
C MET A 71 7.86 19.13 -9.19
N ILE A 72 7.74 17.90 -9.71
CA ILE A 72 8.04 16.69 -8.93
C ILE A 72 9.50 16.68 -8.50
N ARG A 73 10.44 16.95 -9.40
CA ARG A 73 11.88 16.99 -9.10
C ARG A 73 12.25 18.08 -8.11
N GLN A 74 11.56 19.22 -8.14
CA GLN A 74 11.76 20.32 -7.21
C GLN A 74 11.20 20.02 -5.82
N ALA A 75 10.10 19.27 -5.75
CA ALA A 75 9.43 18.97 -4.49
C ALA A 75 10.21 17.99 -3.63
N TYR A 76 10.73 16.92 -4.23
CA TYR A 76 11.45 15.88 -3.50
C TYR A 76 12.38 15.08 -4.40
N ILE A 77 13.37 14.45 -3.76
CA ILE A 77 14.23 13.44 -4.36
C ILE A 77 13.94 12.07 -3.77
N THR A 78 14.06 11.04 -4.60
CA THR A 78 13.97 9.64 -4.15
C THR A 78 15.37 9.07 -4.02
N ARG A 79 15.67 8.48 -2.87
CA ARG A 79 16.94 7.81 -2.61
C ARG A 79 16.70 6.40 -2.11
N LYS A 80 17.42 5.44 -2.67
CA LYS A 80 17.54 4.11 -2.04
C LYS A 80 18.47 4.27 -0.85
N VAL A 81 18.01 3.85 0.31
CA VAL A 81 18.78 3.92 1.54
C VAL A 81 19.00 2.51 2.04
N SER A 82 20.26 2.18 2.26
CA SER A 82 20.64 0.96 2.94
C SER A 82 20.62 1.22 4.43
N LEU A 83 19.59 0.72 5.11
CA LEU A 83 19.48 0.80 6.56
C LEU A 83 20.11 -0.44 7.19
N ALA A 84 20.82 -0.26 8.30
CA ALA A 84 21.32 -1.38 9.10
C ALA A 84 20.13 -2.14 9.73
N LYS A 85 20.37 -3.38 10.15
CA LYS A 85 19.38 -4.14 10.92
C LYS A 85 18.95 -3.38 12.18
N GLY A 86 17.66 -3.25 12.40
CA GLY A 86 17.12 -2.53 13.56
C GLY A 86 15.68 -2.05 13.37
N SER A 87 15.15 -1.41 14.40
CA SER A 87 13.80 -0.81 14.41
C SER A 87 13.90 0.68 14.10
N TYR A 88 12.99 1.17 13.24
CA TYR A 88 13.00 2.52 12.73
C TYR A 88 11.63 3.19 12.86
N ILE A 89 11.66 4.51 13.02
CA ILE A 89 10.49 5.37 12.99
C ILE A 89 10.72 6.50 12.01
N ILE A 90 9.76 6.72 11.11
CA ILE A 90 9.56 8.00 10.44
C ILE A 90 8.42 8.69 11.15
N ASP A 91 8.68 9.86 11.70
CA ASP A 91 7.66 10.66 12.40
C ASP A 91 7.72 12.09 11.86
N ASN A 92 6.72 12.44 11.07
CA ASN A 92 6.54 13.78 10.55
C ASN A 92 5.11 14.26 10.82
N ASN A 93 4.81 15.52 10.47
CA ASN A 93 3.50 16.13 10.74
C ASN A 93 2.33 15.43 10.02
N GLU A 94 2.61 14.63 9.00
CA GLU A 94 1.59 13.99 8.17
C GLU A 94 1.40 12.52 8.53
N GLN A 95 2.49 11.82 8.89
CA GLN A 95 2.46 10.39 9.15
C GLN A 95 3.52 9.95 10.15
N ARG A 96 3.22 8.86 10.85
CA ARG A 96 4.20 8.08 11.59
C ARG A 96 4.21 6.66 11.03
N PHE A 97 5.40 6.19 10.66
CA PHE A 97 5.61 4.82 10.20
C PHE A 97 6.68 4.15 11.04
N GLU A 98 6.30 3.07 11.69
CA GLU A 98 7.18 2.23 12.50
C GLU A 98 7.46 0.94 11.73
N PHE A 99 8.72 0.52 11.62
CA PHE A 99 9.11 -0.65 10.84
C PHE A 99 10.43 -1.24 11.29
N GLU A 100 10.68 -2.47 10.86
CA GLU A 100 11.93 -3.21 11.14
C GLU A 100 12.69 -3.52 9.87
N ILE A 101 14.01 -3.42 9.97
CA ILE A 101 14.97 -3.82 8.94
C ILE A 101 15.70 -5.08 9.41
N GLY A 102 15.67 -6.10 8.59
CA GLY A 102 16.38 -7.36 8.79
C GLY A 102 17.77 -7.38 8.19
N ASN A 103 18.35 -8.56 8.14
CA ASN A 103 19.61 -8.79 7.45
C ASN A 103 19.46 -8.46 5.97
N GLY A 104 20.49 -7.84 5.38
CA GLY A 104 20.48 -7.41 3.98
C GLY A 104 19.75 -6.09 3.72
N GLY A 105 19.33 -5.35 4.77
CA GLY A 105 18.71 -4.02 4.62
C GLY A 105 17.30 -4.04 4.07
N ILE A 106 16.54 -5.12 4.28
CA ILE A 106 15.18 -5.31 3.81
C ILE A 106 14.15 -5.22 4.94
N LEU A 107 12.95 -4.78 4.63
CA LEU A 107 11.81 -4.75 5.55
C LEU A 107 11.43 -6.18 5.97
N ILE A 108 11.19 -6.37 7.26
CA ILE A 108 10.74 -7.63 7.85
C ILE A 108 9.61 -7.38 8.84
N GLY A 109 8.84 -8.45 9.12
CA GLY A 109 7.78 -8.40 10.14
C GLY A 109 6.68 -7.41 9.81
N GLU A 110 6.25 -6.64 10.78
CA GLU A 110 5.12 -5.73 10.68
C GLU A 110 5.56 -4.27 10.64
N GLY A 111 5.19 -3.55 9.56
CA GLY A 111 5.30 -2.09 9.49
C GLY A 111 3.96 -1.43 9.82
N LYS A 112 3.93 -0.41 10.70
CA LYS A 112 2.72 0.25 11.18
C LYS A 112 2.65 1.71 10.77
N PHE A 113 1.62 2.09 10.03
CA PHE A 113 1.26 3.47 9.82
C PHE A 113 0.25 3.94 10.86
N LEU A 114 0.57 5.01 11.55
CA LEU A 114 -0.30 5.66 12.51
C LEU A 114 -0.84 6.97 11.92
N ASN A 115 -2.10 7.26 12.20
CA ASN A 115 -2.72 8.53 11.84
C ASN A 115 -2.30 9.66 12.80
N LYS A 116 -2.78 10.88 12.54
CA LYS A 116 -2.49 12.06 13.40
C LYS A 116 -2.90 11.89 14.88
N LYS A 117 -3.87 11.00 15.16
CA LYS A 117 -4.30 10.67 16.53
C LYS A 117 -3.50 9.51 17.14
N ARG A 118 -2.45 9.07 16.48
CA ARG A 118 -1.60 7.93 16.88
C ARG A 118 -2.33 6.56 16.89
N ASN A 119 -3.50 6.46 16.24
CA ASN A 119 -4.15 5.17 16.02
C ASN A 119 -3.56 4.51 14.78
N ILE A 120 -3.46 3.19 14.78
CA ILE A 120 -3.02 2.42 13.61
C ILE A 120 -4.04 2.62 12.48
N ALA A 121 -3.59 3.18 11.37
CA ALA A 121 -4.39 3.35 10.16
C ALA A 121 -4.19 2.19 9.19
N SER A 122 -2.96 1.66 9.11
CA SER A 122 -2.65 0.46 8.31
C SER A 122 -1.44 -0.27 8.85
N THR A 123 -1.41 -1.59 8.62
CA THR A 123 -0.22 -2.41 8.81
C THR A 123 0.19 -3.08 7.50
N TYR A 124 1.49 -3.28 7.36
CA TYR A 124 2.14 -3.92 6.21
C TYR A 124 2.96 -5.08 6.74
N ILE A 125 2.67 -6.28 6.29
CA ILE A 125 3.35 -7.48 6.75
C ILE A 125 4.32 -7.94 5.66
N PHE A 126 5.59 -8.11 6.05
CA PHE A 126 6.65 -8.57 5.18
C PHE A 126 7.11 -9.97 5.58
N ASP A 127 6.98 -10.89 4.64
CA ASP A 127 7.54 -12.23 4.76
C ASP A 127 8.76 -12.36 3.84
N SER A 128 9.91 -12.72 4.44
CA SER A 128 11.17 -12.90 3.71
C SER A 128 11.53 -11.70 2.82
N GLY A 129 11.24 -10.48 3.30
CA GLY A 129 11.51 -9.23 2.58
C GLY A 129 10.51 -8.91 1.47
N LYS A 130 9.39 -9.60 1.37
CA LYS A 130 8.33 -9.30 0.41
C LYS A 130 7.05 -8.94 1.14
N LEU A 131 6.35 -7.93 0.64
CA LEU A 131 5.04 -7.57 1.15
C LEU A 131 4.08 -8.75 0.93
N SER A 132 3.57 -9.31 2.02
CA SER A 132 2.62 -10.44 2.02
C SER A 132 1.20 -10.01 2.31
N GLU A 133 1.01 -9.01 3.20
CA GLU A 133 -0.33 -8.54 3.56
C GLU A 133 -0.36 -7.03 3.82
N ILE A 134 -1.52 -6.42 3.58
CA ILE A 134 -1.85 -5.06 4.02
C ILE A 134 -3.18 -5.11 4.77
N HIS A 135 -3.19 -4.60 5.99
CA HIS A 135 -4.40 -4.42 6.78
C HIS A 135 -4.74 -2.94 6.86
N LEU A 136 -5.99 -2.57 6.63
CA LEU A 136 -6.50 -1.20 6.71
C LEU A 136 -7.54 -1.13 7.82
N PHE A 137 -7.38 -0.16 8.71
CA PHE A 137 -8.25 0.04 9.87
C PHE A 137 -9.08 1.32 9.70
N ASN A 138 -10.24 1.35 10.35
CA ASN A 138 -11.03 2.57 10.46
C ASN A 138 -10.56 3.45 11.63
N ALA A 139 -11.22 4.57 11.85
CA ALA A 139 -10.86 5.52 12.92
C ALA A 139 -10.99 4.92 14.33
N GLU A 140 -11.83 3.91 14.51
CA GLU A 140 -12.05 3.17 15.76
C GLU A 140 -11.05 2.00 15.95
N GLY A 141 -10.09 1.81 15.02
CA GLY A 141 -9.11 0.74 15.07
C GLY A 141 -9.64 -0.63 14.65
N ARG A 142 -10.83 -0.71 14.04
CA ARG A 142 -11.40 -1.97 13.54
C ARG A 142 -10.89 -2.26 12.15
N LEU A 143 -10.54 -3.52 11.87
CA LEU A 143 -10.12 -3.98 10.55
C LEU A 143 -11.26 -3.79 9.54
N ARG A 144 -10.97 -3.04 8.47
CA ARG A 144 -11.92 -2.75 7.38
C ARG A 144 -11.61 -3.50 6.10
N LYS A 145 -10.33 -3.68 5.83
CA LYS A 145 -9.87 -4.38 4.64
C LYS A 145 -8.55 -5.09 4.91
N LYS A 146 -8.41 -6.28 4.36
CA LYS A 146 -7.17 -7.04 4.32
C LYS A 146 -6.86 -7.37 2.86
N ASN A 147 -5.65 -7.09 2.39
CA ASN A 147 -5.15 -7.54 1.11
C ASN A 147 -4.04 -8.56 1.37
N ILE A 148 -4.09 -9.69 0.69
CA ILE A 148 -3.12 -10.78 0.78
C ILE A 148 -2.52 -10.97 -0.62
N PHE A 149 -1.18 -10.91 -0.70
CA PHE A 149 -0.46 -11.06 -1.96
C PHE A 149 -0.03 -12.51 -2.14
N LYS A 150 -0.60 -13.19 -3.13
CA LYS A 150 -0.38 -14.61 -3.41
C LYS A 150 0.20 -14.78 -4.82
N GLY A 151 1.51 -14.56 -4.98
CA GLY A 151 2.16 -14.65 -6.28
C GLY A 151 1.57 -13.65 -7.29
N ASN A 152 0.81 -14.16 -8.25
CA ASN A 152 0.16 -13.38 -9.30
C ASN A 152 -1.30 -12.99 -8.98
N MET A 153 -1.75 -13.22 -7.76
CA MET A 153 -3.10 -12.89 -7.32
C MET A 153 -3.05 -12.02 -6.06
N ILE A 154 -3.96 -11.05 -5.98
CA ILE A 154 -4.22 -10.27 -4.77
C ILE A 154 -5.61 -10.65 -4.29
N GLU A 155 -5.69 -11.20 -3.08
CA GLU A 155 -6.96 -11.45 -2.40
C GLU A 155 -7.28 -10.28 -1.47
N GLY A 156 -8.38 -9.60 -1.71
CA GLY A 156 -8.91 -8.51 -0.88
C GLY A 156 -10.12 -9.00 -0.08
N LEU A 157 -10.08 -8.85 1.24
CA LEU A 157 -11.20 -9.11 2.14
C LEU A 157 -11.71 -7.78 2.70
N VAL A 158 -12.99 -7.49 2.53
CA VAL A 158 -13.65 -6.31 3.09
C VAL A 158 -14.57 -6.76 4.22
N TYR A 159 -14.47 -6.10 5.36
CA TYR A 159 -15.20 -6.43 6.58
C TYR A 159 -16.33 -5.42 6.84
N ASP A 160 -17.45 -5.90 7.33
CA ASP A 160 -18.56 -5.08 7.84
C ASP A 160 -18.24 -4.51 9.23
N HIS A 161 -19.18 -3.76 9.80
CA HIS A 161 -19.01 -3.17 11.14
C HIS A 161 -18.97 -4.22 12.27
N ALA A 162 -19.52 -5.41 12.04
CA ALA A 162 -19.51 -6.51 12.99
C ALA A 162 -18.23 -7.38 12.91
N GLY A 163 -17.38 -7.13 11.89
CA GLY A 163 -16.16 -7.87 11.65
C GLY A 163 -16.34 -9.11 10.77
N ASN A 164 -17.51 -9.30 10.16
CA ASN A 164 -17.75 -10.37 9.20
C ASN A 164 -17.24 -9.97 7.82
N ILE A 165 -16.85 -10.95 7.00
CA ILE A 165 -16.49 -10.69 5.61
C ILE A 165 -17.75 -10.31 4.84
N ALA A 166 -17.81 -9.06 4.38
CA ALA A 166 -18.87 -8.55 3.53
C ALA A 166 -18.57 -8.78 2.04
N GLN A 167 -17.28 -8.77 1.66
CA GLN A 167 -16.86 -8.94 0.28
C GLN A 167 -15.48 -9.58 0.20
N LYS A 168 -15.28 -10.45 -0.77
CA LYS A 168 -13.98 -10.97 -1.21
C LYS A 168 -13.73 -10.54 -2.64
N ILE A 169 -12.52 -10.08 -2.93
CA ILE A 169 -12.08 -9.64 -4.26
C ILE A 169 -10.80 -10.40 -4.60
N GLU A 170 -10.78 -11.12 -5.69
CA GLU A 170 -9.60 -11.79 -6.22
C GLU A 170 -9.18 -11.07 -7.51
N ILE A 171 -7.99 -10.47 -7.51
CA ILE A 171 -7.43 -9.74 -8.65
C ILE A 171 -6.25 -10.53 -9.19
N TYR A 172 -6.31 -10.88 -10.48
CA TYR A 172 -5.25 -11.61 -11.18
C TYR A 172 -4.39 -10.63 -11.99
N THR A 173 -3.08 -10.59 -11.70
CA THR A 173 -2.16 -9.58 -12.23
C THR A 173 -1.40 -10.00 -13.51
N ASN A 174 -1.55 -11.25 -13.96
CA ASN A 174 -0.81 -11.81 -15.10
C ASN A 174 -1.49 -11.64 -16.46
N LEU A 175 -2.65 -11.00 -16.50
CA LEU A 175 -3.45 -10.92 -17.74
C LEU A 175 -3.11 -9.64 -18.48
N LYS A 176 -2.80 -9.78 -19.77
CA LYS A 176 -2.27 -8.71 -20.64
C LYS A 176 -3.25 -7.57 -20.92
N GLU A 177 -4.53 -7.73 -20.60
CA GLU A 177 -5.61 -6.80 -20.93
C GLU A 177 -6.53 -6.57 -19.73
N GLY A 178 -6.12 -5.69 -18.83
CA GLY A 178 -6.95 -5.28 -17.70
C GLY A 178 -6.84 -6.18 -16.46
N ALA A 179 -7.35 -5.69 -15.34
CA ALA A 179 -7.38 -6.47 -14.11
C ALA A 179 -8.60 -7.38 -14.12
N ASP A 180 -8.42 -8.62 -14.50
CA ASP A 180 -9.46 -9.61 -14.32
C ASP A 180 -9.66 -9.88 -12.84
N GLN A 181 -10.93 -9.87 -12.43
CA GLN A 181 -11.30 -10.01 -11.04
C GLN A 181 -12.51 -10.90 -10.84
N ILE A 182 -12.52 -11.57 -9.69
CA ILE A 182 -13.71 -12.23 -9.17
C ILE A 182 -14.11 -11.49 -7.90
N VAL A 183 -15.35 -11.00 -7.85
CA VAL A 183 -15.90 -10.29 -6.69
C VAL A 183 -17.03 -11.12 -6.12
N THR A 184 -16.87 -11.57 -4.88
CA THR A 184 -17.93 -12.28 -4.13
C THR A 184 -18.40 -11.40 -2.98
N THR A 185 -19.71 -11.12 -2.93
CA THR A 185 -20.36 -10.49 -1.77
C THR A 185 -21.07 -11.55 -0.95
N TYR A 186 -21.24 -11.28 0.34
CA TYR A 186 -21.80 -12.24 1.28
C TYR A 186 -23.04 -11.73 1.98
N HIS A 187 -23.94 -12.63 2.32
CA HIS A 187 -25.02 -12.39 3.28
C HIS A 187 -24.46 -12.29 4.70
N LYS A 188 -25.22 -11.72 5.64
CA LYS A 188 -24.80 -11.62 7.06
C LYS A 188 -24.49 -12.97 7.73
N ASN A 189 -25.04 -14.05 7.21
CA ASN A 189 -24.79 -15.43 7.70
C ASN A 189 -23.52 -16.07 7.11
N GLY A 190 -22.75 -15.32 6.30
CA GLY A 190 -21.49 -15.79 5.70
C GLY A 190 -21.63 -16.55 4.38
N ASN A 191 -22.85 -16.85 3.93
CA ASN A 191 -23.08 -17.47 2.63
C ASN A 191 -22.90 -16.42 1.50
N PRO A 192 -22.40 -16.81 0.31
CA PRO A 192 -22.36 -15.92 -0.85
C PRO A 192 -23.75 -15.36 -1.15
N SER A 193 -23.82 -14.09 -1.52
CA SER A 193 -25.03 -13.43 -2.03
C SER A 193 -24.95 -13.17 -3.52
N LYS A 194 -23.75 -12.78 -3.99
CA LYS A 194 -23.47 -12.51 -5.41
C LYS A 194 -22.01 -12.79 -5.73
N GLU A 195 -21.75 -13.37 -6.89
CA GLU A 195 -20.41 -13.52 -7.47
C GLU A 195 -20.41 -12.88 -8.86
N VAL A 196 -19.43 -12.03 -9.12
CA VAL A 196 -19.17 -11.45 -10.45
C VAL A 196 -17.77 -11.88 -10.86
N ASN A 197 -17.69 -12.67 -11.94
CA ASN A 197 -16.47 -13.18 -12.50
C ASN A 197 -16.22 -12.51 -13.86
N SER A 198 -15.34 -11.51 -13.88
CA SER A 198 -15.04 -10.77 -15.12
C SER A 198 -14.25 -11.59 -16.12
N ILE A 199 -13.51 -12.61 -15.66
CA ILE A 199 -12.71 -13.50 -16.51
C ILE A 199 -13.63 -14.33 -17.44
N LYS A 200 -14.73 -14.83 -16.86
CA LYS A 200 -15.69 -15.70 -17.55
C LYS A 200 -16.93 -14.96 -18.04
N ASN A 201 -17.07 -13.66 -17.71
CA ASN A 201 -18.29 -12.87 -17.91
C ASN A 201 -19.53 -13.56 -17.29
N ILE A 202 -19.39 -14.06 -16.07
CA ILE A 202 -20.46 -14.77 -15.35
C ILE A 202 -20.85 -13.97 -14.12
N THR A 203 -22.15 -13.77 -13.93
CA THR A 203 -22.72 -13.29 -12.69
C THR A 203 -23.61 -14.35 -12.08
N LYS A 204 -23.42 -14.64 -10.79
CA LYS A 204 -24.24 -15.57 -10.02
C LYS A 204 -24.86 -14.86 -8.83
N GLU A 205 -26.12 -15.14 -8.54
CA GLU A 205 -26.78 -14.70 -7.31
C GLU A 205 -27.23 -15.93 -6.51
N TYR A 206 -27.22 -15.80 -5.19
CA TYR A 206 -27.52 -16.89 -4.29
C TYR A 206 -28.59 -16.48 -3.27
N TYR A 207 -29.40 -17.44 -2.84
CA TYR A 207 -30.27 -17.27 -1.68
C TYR A 207 -29.45 -17.24 -0.38
N GLN A 208 -30.05 -16.76 0.71
CA GLN A 208 -29.40 -16.75 2.03
C GLN A 208 -28.94 -18.14 2.53
N ASN A 209 -29.57 -19.21 2.07
CA ASN A 209 -29.18 -20.59 2.38
C ASN A 209 -28.01 -21.10 1.50
N GLY A 210 -27.41 -20.26 0.66
CA GLY A 210 -26.29 -20.59 -0.22
C GLY A 210 -26.67 -21.28 -1.52
N LYS A 211 -27.94 -21.58 -1.76
CA LYS A 211 -28.37 -22.18 -3.05
C LYS A 211 -28.32 -21.15 -4.16
N LEU A 212 -27.88 -21.57 -5.35
CA LEU A 212 -27.86 -20.73 -6.54
C LEU A 212 -29.29 -20.29 -6.89
N LYS A 213 -29.49 -18.99 -7.10
CA LYS A 213 -30.75 -18.37 -7.48
C LYS A 213 -30.82 -18.12 -8.98
N ILE A 214 -29.76 -17.57 -9.54
CA ILE A 214 -29.65 -17.24 -10.96
C ILE A 214 -28.18 -17.24 -11.38
N GLU A 215 -27.93 -17.63 -12.62
CA GLU A 215 -26.65 -17.52 -13.30
C GLU A 215 -26.87 -16.80 -14.63
N ILE A 216 -26.12 -15.72 -14.87
CA ILE A 216 -26.15 -14.93 -16.10
C ILE A 216 -24.77 -15.05 -16.73
N ILE A 217 -24.72 -15.47 -17.98
CA ILE A 217 -23.51 -15.54 -18.80
C ILE A 217 -23.63 -14.46 -19.87
N ASP A 218 -22.85 -13.38 -19.73
CA ASP A 218 -22.80 -12.33 -20.74
C ASP A 218 -21.93 -12.81 -21.91
N SER A 219 -22.59 -13.32 -22.96
CA SER A 219 -21.90 -13.58 -24.21
C SER A 219 -21.50 -12.25 -24.84
N LYS A 220 -20.21 -11.91 -24.82
CA LYS A 220 -19.70 -10.80 -25.65
C LYS A 220 -20.08 -11.11 -27.09
N ALA A 221 -20.93 -10.27 -27.68
CA ALA A 221 -21.14 -10.28 -29.11
C ALA A 221 -19.76 -10.10 -29.76
N THR A 222 -19.25 -11.14 -30.38
CA THR A 222 -18.08 -11.09 -31.26
C THR A 222 -18.50 -10.23 -32.45
N THR A 223 -18.30 -8.91 -32.35
CA THR A 223 -18.29 -8.06 -33.54
C THR A 223 -17.09 -8.50 -34.38
N LYS A 224 -17.41 -9.20 -35.46
CA LYS A 224 -16.48 -9.50 -36.57
C LYS A 224 -16.08 -8.20 -37.27
#